data_8118cffa8152bd8786ba9a1e800850c4
#
_entry.id   8118cffa8152bd8786ba9a1e800850c4
#
_cell.length_a   1.000
_cell.length_b   1.000
_cell.length_c   1.000
_cell.angle_alpha   90.00
_cell.angle_beta   90.00
_cell.angle_gamma   90.00
#
_symmetry.space_group_name_H-M   'P 1'
#
loop_
_entity.id
_entity.type
_entity.pdbx_description
1 polymer ?
#
loop_
_entity_poly.entity_id
_entity_poly.type
_entity_poly.pdbx_seq_one_letter_code
_entity_poly.pdbx_strand_id
1 'polypeptide(L)'
;MTGIECFMPSLSGEDISVTVESLSRSAAFTGVTILSGVSLRSTETLRSIAEAVHDKFVLLYTKDKPLEMGMFALDRIISIAEDTGADMLYADHYTVKEGEDGVERRYKHPLIDCQKGALRDDFDFGSVLVFRTRSFKRAVRTMTQDYEWGALYDLRLRMKKIVHINEFLYSEIETDDRKSGEKQFDYVDPKNRAVQIEMEAICTEHLKRIGAYLPPCFKDPDPREFGDHEFPVTATVVIPVLNRVRTVKDAVMSALSQKCDFPFNVIVVDNHSSDGTKELLDEIDDARLVHVIPVKHDLGIGGCWNLAVHHELCGEYAVQLDSDDVYSGPDTLQKIVDAFRQQKCAMVVGTYQMTDFDMNPIPPGIIDHREWTEDNGRNNALRVNGLGAPRAFWTPLLRTINLPNTSYGEDYALGLRISREYRIGRIYDVLYCCRRWDGNSDAALDIEKVNANNLYKDRIRTWELEARIRLSSRA
;
A
#
# COMPACT_ATOMS: atom_id res chain seq x y z
N MET A 1 8.51 19.95 36.58
CA MET A 1 9.12 18.75 35.99
C MET A 1 8.34 18.42 34.72
N THR A 2 9.00 17.90 33.72
CA THR A 2 8.35 17.48 32.48
C THR A 2 7.73 16.11 32.74
N GLY A 3 6.38 16.05 32.90
CA GLY A 3 5.66 14.82 33.18
C GLY A 3 5.14 14.14 31.91
N ILE A 4 5.01 12.81 31.96
CA ILE A 4 4.36 11.98 30.95
C ILE A 4 3.41 10.99 31.63
N GLU A 5 2.15 11.01 31.21
CA GLU A 5 1.11 10.09 31.66
C GLU A 5 0.83 9.05 30.58
N CYS A 6 0.71 7.78 30.99
CA CYS A 6 0.45 6.65 30.09
C CYS A 6 -1.04 6.28 30.10
N PHE A 7 -1.62 6.07 28.94
CA PHE A 7 -2.97 5.51 28.74
C PHE A 7 -2.85 4.22 27.94
N MET A 8 -3.43 3.14 28.43
CA MET A 8 -3.34 1.83 27.79
C MET A 8 -4.60 1.01 28.00
N PRO A 9 -4.95 0.05 27.11
CA PRO A 9 -6.03 -0.87 27.34
C PRO A 9 -5.72 -1.78 28.54
N SER A 10 -6.77 -2.37 29.13
CA SER A 10 -6.60 -3.42 30.14
C SER A 10 -5.88 -4.61 29.51
N LEU A 11 -4.90 -5.16 30.24
CA LEU A 11 -4.16 -6.33 29.76
C LEU A 11 -5.05 -7.59 29.83
N SER A 12 -4.99 -8.43 28.81
CA SER A 12 -5.76 -9.67 28.71
C SER A 12 -5.18 -10.74 29.61
N GLY A 13 -5.64 -10.76 30.89
CA GLY A 13 -5.25 -11.79 31.88
C GLY A 13 -3.83 -11.67 32.40
N GLU A 14 -3.13 -10.58 32.17
CA GLU A 14 -1.73 -10.36 32.51
C GLU A 14 -1.57 -9.29 33.61
N ASP A 15 -0.48 -9.38 34.38
CA ASP A 15 -0.15 -8.42 35.40
C ASP A 15 0.47 -7.13 34.79
N ILE A 16 -0.10 -6.00 35.16
CA ILE A 16 0.40 -4.67 34.75
C ILE A 16 1.72 -4.29 35.42
N SER A 17 2.16 -5.00 36.45
CA SER A 17 3.33 -4.63 37.26
C SER A 17 4.59 -4.45 36.42
N VAL A 18 4.86 -5.34 35.46
CA VAL A 18 6.01 -5.26 34.53
C VAL A 18 6.02 -3.95 33.77
N THR A 19 4.85 -3.57 33.22
CA THR A 19 4.69 -2.32 32.46
C THR A 19 4.93 -1.10 33.36
N VAL A 20 4.29 -1.05 34.53
CA VAL A 20 4.41 0.07 35.47
C VAL A 20 5.85 0.17 36.00
N GLU A 21 6.47 -0.95 36.37
CA GLU A 21 7.85 -0.99 36.84
C GLU A 21 8.81 -0.44 35.77
N SER A 22 8.67 -0.88 34.51
CA SER A 22 9.53 -0.43 33.43
C SER A 22 9.39 1.06 33.14
N LEU A 23 8.19 1.61 33.17
CA LEU A 23 7.90 3.04 32.99
C LEU A 23 8.40 3.87 34.20
N SER A 24 8.27 3.35 35.42
CA SER A 24 8.65 4.02 36.67
C SER A 24 10.17 4.20 36.85
N ARG A 25 10.98 3.59 35.98
CA ARG A 25 12.44 3.84 35.94
C ARG A 25 12.76 5.27 35.52
N SER A 26 11.84 5.97 34.85
CA SER A 26 11.98 7.40 34.53
C SER A 26 11.30 8.27 35.60
N ALA A 27 11.98 9.28 36.10
CA ALA A 27 11.39 10.27 37.01
C ALA A 27 10.33 11.16 36.36
N ALA A 28 10.24 11.14 35.02
CA ALA A 28 9.22 11.87 34.28
C ALA A 28 7.87 11.13 34.22
N PHE A 29 7.85 9.82 34.47
CA PHE A 29 6.62 9.05 34.50
C PHE A 29 5.77 9.42 35.72
N THR A 30 4.51 9.81 35.50
CA THR A 30 3.61 10.30 36.54
C THR A 30 2.50 9.32 36.90
N GLY A 31 2.16 8.41 36.00
CA GLY A 31 1.15 7.41 36.24
C GLY A 31 0.64 6.72 34.98
N VAL A 32 -0.17 5.68 35.20
CA VAL A 32 -0.86 4.94 34.14
C VAL A 32 -2.35 4.95 34.39
N THR A 33 -3.13 5.20 33.34
CA THR A 33 -4.58 5.09 33.31
C THR A 33 -4.97 3.91 32.44
N ILE A 34 -5.70 2.94 33.03
CA ILE A 34 -6.21 1.76 32.33
C ILE A 34 -7.55 2.07 31.70
N LEU A 35 -7.64 1.85 30.40
CA LEU A 35 -8.86 2.04 29.60
C LEU A 35 -9.62 0.72 29.52
N SER A 36 -10.57 0.52 30.44
CA SER A 36 -11.34 -0.73 30.51
C SER A 36 -12.58 -0.66 29.63
N GLY A 37 -12.74 -1.65 28.72
CA GLY A 37 -13.93 -1.79 27.87
C GLY A 37 -14.09 -0.73 26.80
N VAL A 38 -13.06 0.09 26.53
CA VAL A 38 -13.06 1.14 25.50
C VAL A 38 -11.88 0.99 24.55
N SER A 39 -12.04 1.46 23.33
CA SER A 39 -11.02 1.36 22.29
C SER A 39 -10.28 2.68 22.11
N LEU A 40 -8.96 2.65 22.10
CA LEU A 40 -8.13 3.79 21.69
C LEU A 40 -8.42 4.28 20.26
N ARG A 41 -9.05 3.43 19.45
CA ARG A 41 -9.41 3.75 18.06
C ARG A 41 -10.66 4.64 17.94
N SER A 42 -11.41 4.85 19.06
CA SER A 42 -12.62 5.68 19.05
C SER A 42 -12.35 7.14 19.41
N THR A 43 -13.11 8.06 18.80
CA THR A 43 -13.02 9.49 19.10
C THR A 43 -13.42 9.80 20.54
N GLU A 44 -14.40 9.10 21.07
CA GLU A 44 -14.87 9.27 22.45
C GLU A 44 -13.75 9.01 23.46
N THR A 45 -13.01 7.89 23.27
CA THR A 45 -11.87 7.56 24.12
C THR A 45 -10.78 8.62 24.05
N LEU A 46 -10.44 9.10 22.84
CA LEU A 46 -9.43 10.16 22.70
C LEU A 46 -9.86 11.48 23.34
N ARG A 47 -11.16 11.82 23.33
CA ARG A 47 -11.71 12.99 24.04
C ARG A 47 -11.57 12.82 25.55
N SER A 48 -11.95 11.66 26.09
CA SER A 48 -11.79 11.36 27.52
C SER A 48 -10.33 11.46 27.98
N ILE A 49 -9.39 10.93 27.18
CA ILE A 49 -7.96 11.09 27.45
C ILE A 49 -7.54 12.58 27.41
N ALA A 50 -8.03 13.33 26.41
CA ALA A 50 -7.71 14.76 26.28
C ALA A 50 -8.22 15.61 27.46
N GLU A 51 -9.31 15.21 28.08
CA GLU A 51 -9.84 15.83 29.30
C GLU A 51 -8.99 15.46 30.53
N ALA A 52 -8.64 14.18 30.66
CA ALA A 52 -7.96 13.63 31.82
C ALA A 52 -6.48 14.00 31.92
N VAL A 53 -5.75 14.03 30.77
CA VAL A 53 -4.31 14.26 30.79
C VAL A 53 -3.93 15.69 31.17
N HIS A 54 -3.01 15.84 32.15
CA HIS A 54 -2.54 17.15 32.62
C HIS A 54 -1.04 17.37 32.39
N ASP A 55 -0.29 16.32 32.16
CA ASP A 55 1.15 16.37 31.93
C ASP A 55 1.53 16.96 30.57
N LYS A 56 2.80 17.29 30.40
CA LYS A 56 3.32 17.88 29.17
C LYS A 56 3.27 16.93 27.99
N PHE A 57 3.41 15.61 28.28
CA PHE A 57 3.33 14.55 27.31
C PHE A 57 2.28 13.50 27.70
N VAL A 58 1.70 12.87 26.68
CA VAL A 58 0.82 11.71 26.80
C VAL A 58 1.42 10.55 26.01
N LEU A 59 1.55 9.39 26.65
CA LEU A 59 1.92 8.13 26.02
C LEU A 59 0.67 7.30 25.81
N LEU A 60 0.42 6.90 24.60
CA LEU A 60 -0.59 5.90 24.26
C LEU A 60 0.11 4.58 23.96
N TYR A 61 -0.19 3.55 24.73
CA TYR A 61 0.19 2.18 24.43
C TYR A 61 -1.00 1.44 23.83
N THR A 62 -0.83 0.85 22.63
CA THR A 62 -1.97 0.40 21.84
C THR A 62 -2.28 -1.08 21.94
N LYS A 63 -1.45 -1.87 22.64
CA LYS A 63 -1.62 -3.33 22.82
C LYS A 63 -2.16 -3.67 24.23
N ASP A 64 -2.77 -4.85 24.33
CA ASP A 64 -3.29 -5.44 25.57
C ASP A 64 -2.35 -6.47 26.20
N LYS A 65 -1.05 -6.41 25.88
CA LYS A 65 0.03 -7.23 26.39
C LYS A 65 1.03 -6.38 27.18
N PRO A 66 1.84 -6.97 28.09
CA PRO A 66 2.85 -6.22 28.80
C PRO A 66 3.82 -5.45 27.91
N LEU A 67 4.15 -4.21 28.32
CA LEU A 67 5.14 -3.36 27.70
C LEU A 67 6.42 -3.35 28.56
N GLU A 68 7.56 -3.58 27.98
CA GLU A 68 8.84 -3.41 28.64
C GLU A 68 9.64 -2.27 28.00
N MET A 69 9.71 -1.12 28.68
CA MET A 69 10.56 0.00 28.26
C MET A 69 12.03 -0.33 28.53
N GLY A 70 12.90 0.00 27.58
CA GLY A 70 14.35 -0.08 27.76
C GLY A 70 14.86 0.89 28.83
N MET A 71 16.08 0.67 29.29
CA MET A 71 16.75 1.55 30.27
C MET A 71 16.86 2.98 29.70
N PHE A 72 16.40 3.98 30.44
CA PHE A 72 16.36 5.39 30.02
C PHE A 72 15.61 5.70 28.72
N ALA A 73 14.82 4.75 28.18
CA ALA A 73 14.12 4.92 26.94
C ALA A 73 13.09 6.07 26.99
N LEU A 74 12.34 6.14 28.08
CA LEU A 74 11.35 7.21 28.25
C LEU A 74 12.01 8.60 28.37
N ASP A 75 13.12 8.70 29.11
CA ASP A 75 13.91 9.95 29.22
C ASP A 75 14.49 10.36 27.86
N ARG A 76 14.93 9.38 27.04
CA ARG A 76 15.41 9.61 25.68
C ARG A 76 14.33 10.16 24.77
N ILE A 77 13.12 9.56 24.78
CA ILE A 77 11.97 10.04 24.01
C ILE A 77 11.62 11.48 24.39
N ILE A 78 11.56 11.78 25.69
CA ILE A 78 11.23 13.12 26.19
C ILE A 78 12.28 14.14 25.78
N SER A 79 13.57 13.80 25.88
CA SER A 79 14.66 14.69 25.45
C SER A 79 14.52 15.06 23.98
N ILE A 80 14.31 14.07 23.10
CA ILE A 80 14.11 14.30 21.67
C ILE A 80 12.84 15.13 21.42
N ALA A 81 11.76 14.87 22.17
CA ALA A 81 10.54 15.65 22.07
C ALA A 81 10.74 17.13 22.39
N GLU A 82 11.57 17.43 23.40
CA GLU A 82 11.90 18.80 23.78
C GLU A 82 12.80 19.46 22.75
N ASP A 83 13.89 18.80 22.36
CA ASP A 83 14.87 19.33 21.42
C ASP A 83 14.28 19.60 20.04
N THR A 84 13.41 18.71 19.58
CA THR A 84 12.82 18.81 18.24
C THR A 84 11.54 19.64 18.21
N GLY A 85 10.85 19.79 19.32
CA GLY A 85 9.50 20.35 19.38
C GLY A 85 8.46 19.47 18.69
N ALA A 86 8.67 18.16 18.60
CA ALA A 86 7.78 17.22 17.95
C ALA A 86 6.35 17.24 18.55
N ASP A 87 5.36 17.05 17.69
CA ASP A 87 3.98 16.86 18.10
C ASP A 87 3.69 15.39 18.46
N MET A 88 4.34 14.46 17.75
CA MET A 88 4.26 13.01 17.96
C MET A 88 5.63 12.36 17.76
N LEU A 89 5.93 11.34 18.56
CA LEU A 89 7.15 10.52 18.46
C LEU A 89 6.78 9.04 18.52
N TYR A 90 7.58 8.22 17.86
CA TYR A 90 7.55 6.77 17.89
C TYR A 90 8.95 6.22 17.68
N ALA A 91 9.20 4.97 18.03
CA ALA A 91 10.54 4.39 18.01
C ALA A 91 10.53 2.95 17.52
N ASP A 92 11.70 2.48 17.05
CA ASP A 92 11.95 1.06 16.80
C ASP A 92 11.80 0.25 18.10
N HIS A 93 11.49 -1.02 17.94
CA HIS A 93 11.26 -1.89 19.09
C HIS A 93 11.78 -3.32 18.85
N TYR A 94 11.75 -4.11 19.90
CA TYR A 94 11.93 -5.55 19.80
C TYR A 94 10.57 -6.24 19.89
N THR A 95 10.33 -7.17 18.98
CA THR A 95 9.19 -8.10 19.06
C THR A 95 9.62 -9.36 19.80
N VAL A 96 8.90 -9.71 20.85
CA VAL A 96 9.12 -10.93 21.63
C VAL A 96 8.19 -12.01 21.11
N LYS A 97 8.76 -13.15 20.73
CA LYS A 97 8.02 -14.34 20.24
C LYS A 97 8.40 -15.54 21.09
N GLU A 98 7.41 -16.31 21.49
CA GLU A 98 7.64 -17.63 22.07
C GLU A 98 7.93 -18.63 20.94
N GLY A 99 9.08 -19.29 20.99
CA GLY A 99 9.43 -20.34 20.06
C GLY A 99 8.67 -21.64 20.34
N GLU A 100 8.71 -22.59 19.40
CA GLU A 100 8.12 -23.94 19.57
C GLU A 100 8.70 -24.69 20.79
N ASP A 101 9.88 -24.30 21.25
CA ASP A 101 10.58 -24.82 22.43
C ASP A 101 10.17 -24.11 23.73
N GLY A 102 9.19 -23.21 23.71
CA GLY A 102 8.74 -22.41 24.86
C GLY A 102 9.74 -21.35 25.32
N VAL A 103 10.76 -21.05 24.52
CA VAL A 103 11.75 -20.01 24.84
C VAL A 103 11.41 -18.72 24.14
N GLU A 104 11.30 -17.65 24.92
CA GLU A 104 11.11 -16.30 24.37
C GLU A 104 12.38 -15.81 23.66
N ARG A 105 12.19 -15.29 22.44
CA ARG A 105 13.23 -14.68 21.63
C ARG A 105 12.86 -13.28 21.25
N ARG A 106 13.85 -12.37 21.25
CA ARG A 106 13.68 -10.97 20.85
C ARG A 106 14.20 -10.77 19.44
N TYR A 107 13.37 -10.21 18.58
CA TYR A 107 13.69 -9.86 17.20
C TYR A 107 13.62 -8.35 17.02
N LYS A 108 14.58 -7.79 16.30
CA LYS A 108 14.55 -6.38 15.94
C LYS A 108 13.37 -6.10 15.00
N HIS A 109 12.60 -5.08 15.31
CA HIS A 109 11.54 -4.56 14.47
C HIS A 109 11.82 -3.08 14.15
N PRO A 110 12.66 -2.80 13.12
CA PRO A 110 12.89 -1.46 12.66
C PRO A 110 11.65 -0.89 11.99
N LEU A 111 11.37 0.39 12.24
CA LEU A 111 10.30 1.14 11.61
C LEU A 111 10.85 2.04 10.50
N ILE A 112 9.96 2.77 9.82
CA ILE A 112 10.34 3.71 8.75
C ILE A 112 9.91 5.13 9.10
N ASP A 113 10.59 6.12 8.53
CA ASP A 113 10.25 7.52 8.69
C ASP A 113 8.88 7.85 8.11
N CYS A 114 8.05 8.53 8.90
CA CYS A 114 6.74 9.02 8.46
C CYS A 114 6.92 10.23 7.54
N GLN A 115 6.71 9.99 6.25
CA GLN A 115 6.73 11.03 5.23
C GLN A 115 5.36 11.72 5.10
N LYS A 116 5.31 12.86 4.40
CA LYS A 116 4.06 13.55 4.07
C LYS A 116 3.06 12.66 3.34
N GLY A 117 3.55 11.73 2.52
CA GLY A 117 2.76 10.73 1.78
C GLY A 117 2.46 9.45 2.55
N ALA A 118 2.83 9.32 3.82
CA ALA A 118 2.50 8.16 4.65
C ALA A 118 1.01 8.19 5.06
N LEU A 119 0.12 8.17 4.06
CA LEU A 119 -1.33 8.28 4.23
C LEU A 119 -2.03 6.92 4.40
N ARG A 120 -1.33 5.81 4.16
CA ARG A 120 -1.93 4.49 4.36
C ARG A 120 -2.29 4.28 5.83
N ASP A 121 -3.47 3.76 6.09
CA ASP A 121 -3.99 3.55 7.45
C ASP A 121 -3.24 2.44 8.20
N ASP A 122 -2.57 1.53 7.49
CA ASP A 122 -1.72 0.46 8.02
C ASP A 122 -0.25 0.88 8.26
N PHE A 123 0.06 2.19 8.27
CA PHE A 123 1.41 2.64 8.58
C PHE A 123 1.81 2.23 10.00
N ASP A 124 2.92 1.50 10.10
CA ASP A 124 3.40 0.98 11.37
C ASP A 124 4.18 2.06 12.15
N PHE A 125 3.62 2.47 13.27
CA PHE A 125 4.24 3.36 14.26
C PHE A 125 4.73 2.60 15.50
N GLY A 126 4.64 1.26 15.51
CA GLY A 126 4.76 0.48 16.72
C GLY A 126 3.60 0.71 17.69
N SER A 127 3.73 0.21 18.90
CA SER A 127 2.66 0.26 19.92
C SER A 127 2.79 1.41 20.90
N VAL A 128 3.95 2.06 20.98
CA VAL A 128 4.23 3.19 21.88
C VAL A 128 4.19 4.48 21.09
N LEU A 129 3.16 5.30 21.32
CA LEU A 129 2.97 6.59 20.67
C LEU A 129 3.05 7.70 21.71
N VAL A 130 3.99 8.61 21.57
CA VAL A 130 4.14 9.73 22.50
C VAL A 130 3.75 11.03 21.82
N PHE A 131 2.83 11.75 22.45
CA PHE A 131 2.33 13.03 21.93
C PHE A 131 2.63 14.17 22.89
N ARG A 132 2.93 15.32 22.35
CA ARG A 132 2.89 16.57 23.11
C ARG A 132 1.44 16.90 23.44
N THR A 133 1.09 16.96 24.72
CA THR A 133 -0.31 17.08 25.18
C THR A 133 -1.05 18.24 24.55
N ARG A 134 -0.42 19.41 24.39
CA ARG A 134 -1.06 20.56 23.72
C ARG A 134 -1.46 20.25 22.27
N SER A 135 -0.63 19.47 21.54
CA SER A 135 -0.87 19.09 20.16
C SER A 135 -1.93 18.00 20.07
N PHE A 136 -1.90 17.04 20.98
CA PHE A 136 -2.93 16.02 21.16
C PHE A 136 -4.31 16.64 21.41
N LYS A 137 -4.45 17.49 22.44
CA LYS A 137 -5.70 18.18 22.79
C LYS A 137 -6.22 19.05 21.63
N ARG A 138 -5.32 19.77 20.94
CA ARG A 138 -5.70 20.56 19.76
C ARG A 138 -6.25 19.66 18.65
N ALA A 139 -5.59 18.55 18.33
CA ALA A 139 -6.01 17.64 17.28
C ALA A 139 -7.37 17.01 17.62
N VAL A 140 -7.54 16.46 18.82
CA VAL A 140 -8.81 15.87 19.27
C VAL A 140 -9.96 16.88 19.21
N ARG A 141 -9.75 18.13 19.69
CA ARG A 141 -10.77 19.19 19.63
C ARG A 141 -11.18 19.54 18.21
N THR A 142 -10.32 19.34 17.21
CA THR A 142 -10.60 19.67 15.82
C THR A 142 -11.15 18.49 15.01
N MET A 143 -11.36 17.34 15.63
CA MET A 143 -12.08 16.22 15.01
C MET A 143 -13.56 16.60 14.87
N THR A 144 -14.05 16.60 13.63
CA THR A 144 -15.42 17.04 13.30
C THR A 144 -16.44 15.92 13.26
N GLN A 145 -15.97 14.68 13.25
CA GLN A 145 -16.79 13.47 13.21
C GLN A 145 -16.39 12.52 14.33
N ASP A 146 -17.31 11.66 14.72
CA ASP A 146 -17.08 10.60 15.69
C ASP A 146 -16.75 9.31 14.94
N TYR A 147 -15.56 8.77 15.22
CA TYR A 147 -15.04 7.56 14.62
C TYR A 147 -15.04 6.44 15.65
N GLU A 148 -15.37 5.24 15.21
CA GLU A 148 -15.31 4.03 16.02
C GLU A 148 -13.95 3.33 15.91
N TRP A 149 -13.33 3.38 14.72
CA TRP A 149 -12.07 2.69 14.42
C TRP A 149 -10.93 3.59 13.97
N GLY A 150 -11.23 4.77 13.44
CA GLY A 150 -10.26 5.61 12.72
C GLY A 150 -9.70 6.78 13.52
N ALA A 151 -10.05 6.96 14.79
CA ALA A 151 -9.66 8.17 15.53
C ALA A 151 -8.14 8.33 15.70
N LEU A 152 -7.38 7.24 15.91
CA LEU A 152 -5.91 7.32 15.93
C LEU A 152 -5.33 7.69 14.56
N TYR A 153 -5.97 7.24 13.48
CA TYR A 153 -5.58 7.60 12.12
C TYR A 153 -5.81 9.09 11.87
N ASP A 154 -6.99 9.64 12.22
CA ASP A 154 -7.24 11.07 12.11
C ASP A 154 -6.33 11.90 13.03
N LEU A 155 -6.07 11.42 14.26
CA LEU A 155 -5.17 12.06 15.22
C LEU A 155 -3.78 12.28 14.61
N ARG A 156 -3.16 11.22 14.05
CA ARG A 156 -1.82 11.33 13.46
C ARG A 156 -1.75 12.25 12.25
N LEU A 157 -2.80 12.23 11.39
CA LEU A 157 -2.89 13.09 10.22
C LEU A 157 -3.06 14.59 10.57
N ARG A 158 -3.33 14.92 11.84
CA ARG A 158 -3.38 16.30 12.36
C ARG A 158 -2.08 16.74 13.04
N MET A 159 -1.09 15.85 13.19
CA MET A 159 0.22 16.19 13.71
C MET A 159 1.05 16.90 12.63
N LYS A 160 1.69 18.02 12.98
CA LYS A 160 2.51 18.78 12.03
C LYS A 160 3.94 18.24 11.96
N LYS A 161 4.46 17.79 13.10
CA LYS A 161 5.81 17.25 13.21
C LYS A 161 5.80 15.92 13.92
N ILE A 162 6.00 14.86 13.14
CA ILE A 162 6.16 13.49 13.62
C ILE A 162 7.64 13.15 13.54
N VAL A 163 8.20 12.60 14.61
CA VAL A 163 9.61 12.21 14.68
C VAL A 163 9.72 10.72 14.96
N HIS A 164 10.40 10.03 14.09
CA HIS A 164 10.84 8.65 14.26
C HIS A 164 12.19 8.64 15.00
N ILE A 165 12.27 7.84 16.04
CA ILE A 165 13.50 7.57 16.77
C ILE A 165 13.96 6.17 16.33
N ASN A 166 14.93 6.09 15.45
CA ASN A 166 15.47 4.84 14.94
C ASN A 166 16.38 4.12 15.95
N GLU A 167 15.90 4.03 17.19
CA GLU A 167 16.54 3.36 18.33
C GLU A 167 15.54 2.34 18.89
N PHE A 168 16.02 1.14 19.27
CA PHE A 168 15.19 0.09 19.85
C PHE A 168 14.91 0.39 21.33
N LEU A 169 13.83 1.12 21.60
CA LEU A 169 13.58 1.70 22.92
C LEU A 169 12.65 0.88 23.81
N TYR A 170 11.97 -0.13 23.27
CA TYR A 170 11.08 -0.99 24.05
C TYR A 170 10.96 -2.39 23.45
N SER A 171 10.39 -3.30 24.22
CA SER A 171 10.00 -4.64 23.78
C SER A 171 8.51 -4.84 23.94
N GLU A 172 7.89 -5.52 22.99
CA GLU A 172 6.48 -5.90 23.01
C GLU A 172 6.30 -7.35 22.60
N ILE A 173 5.28 -8.00 23.14
CA ILE A 173 4.89 -9.35 22.73
C ILE A 173 4.20 -9.26 21.36
N GLU A 174 4.57 -10.15 20.44
CA GLU A 174 3.89 -10.22 19.13
C GLU A 174 2.44 -10.65 19.35
N THR A 175 1.52 -9.82 18.85
CA THR A 175 0.09 -10.16 18.77
C THR A 175 -0.36 -10.02 17.34
N ASP A 176 -1.11 -11.00 16.85
CA ASP A 176 -1.78 -10.91 15.55
C ASP A 176 -3.28 -10.65 15.78
N ASP A 177 -3.65 -9.37 15.84
CA ASP A 177 -5.03 -8.93 16.06
C ASP A 177 -5.85 -8.84 14.76
N ARG A 178 -5.34 -9.36 13.65
CA ARG A 178 -5.97 -9.24 12.32
C ARG A 178 -7.10 -10.25 12.14
N LYS A 179 -8.24 -9.75 11.72
CA LYS A 179 -9.42 -10.61 11.44
C LYS A 179 -9.28 -11.45 10.18
N SER A 180 -8.44 -11.03 9.22
CA SER A 180 -8.24 -11.69 7.92
C SER A 180 -7.16 -12.77 7.95
N GLY A 181 -6.25 -12.73 8.93
CA GLY A 181 -5.07 -13.61 8.97
C GLY A 181 -3.97 -13.27 7.95
N GLU A 182 -4.23 -12.38 6.98
CA GLU A 182 -3.25 -11.95 5.97
C GLU A 182 -3.15 -10.43 5.87
N LYS A 183 -2.02 -9.88 6.30
CA LYS A 183 -1.74 -8.43 6.35
C LYS A 183 -1.87 -7.74 4.98
N GLN A 184 -1.52 -8.43 3.92
CA GLN A 184 -1.42 -7.86 2.57
C GLN A 184 -2.78 -7.45 1.99
N PHE A 185 -3.87 -8.11 2.39
CA PHE A 185 -5.21 -7.93 1.81
C PHE A 185 -6.24 -7.30 2.76
N ASP A 186 -5.83 -6.89 3.97
CA ASP A 186 -6.76 -6.30 4.95
C ASP A 186 -7.52 -5.08 4.41
N TYR A 187 -6.88 -4.28 3.56
CA TYR A 187 -7.47 -3.07 2.98
C TYR A 187 -8.56 -3.33 1.92
N VAL A 188 -8.66 -4.55 1.42
CA VAL A 188 -9.67 -4.98 0.43
C VAL A 188 -10.59 -6.08 0.96
N ASP A 189 -10.38 -6.61 2.17
CA ASP A 189 -11.22 -7.65 2.75
C ASP A 189 -12.64 -7.10 3.04
N PRO A 190 -13.69 -7.69 2.43
CA PRO A 190 -15.07 -7.25 2.65
C PRO A 190 -15.51 -7.26 4.11
N LYS A 191 -14.91 -8.11 4.96
CA LYS A 191 -15.20 -8.17 6.41
C LYS A 191 -14.83 -6.88 7.14
N ASN A 192 -13.89 -6.11 6.59
CA ASN A 192 -13.41 -4.85 7.14
C ASN A 192 -14.07 -3.62 6.49
N ARG A 193 -15.17 -3.79 5.71
CA ARG A 193 -15.74 -2.71 4.90
C ARG A 193 -16.12 -1.46 5.72
N ALA A 194 -16.69 -1.62 6.90
CA ALA A 194 -17.05 -0.50 7.76
C ALA A 194 -15.83 0.32 8.19
N VAL A 195 -14.76 -0.37 8.59
CA VAL A 195 -13.46 0.25 8.93
C VAL A 195 -12.88 0.98 7.72
N GLN A 196 -12.90 0.36 6.54
CA GLN A 196 -12.37 0.95 5.31
C GLN A 196 -13.11 2.23 4.91
N ILE A 197 -14.44 2.28 5.06
CA ILE A 197 -15.25 3.48 4.77
C ILE A 197 -14.85 4.63 5.70
N GLU A 198 -14.66 4.35 6.98
CA GLU A 198 -14.24 5.36 7.96
C GLU A 198 -12.83 5.88 7.66
N MET A 199 -11.87 4.99 7.36
CA MET A 199 -10.51 5.36 6.98
C MET A 199 -10.47 6.18 5.68
N GLU A 200 -11.30 5.84 4.68
CA GLU A 200 -11.45 6.60 3.44
C GLU A 200 -11.97 8.02 3.72
N ALA A 201 -13.00 8.16 4.56
CA ALA A 201 -13.56 9.45 4.93
C ALA A 201 -12.50 10.34 5.61
N ILE A 202 -11.74 9.77 6.55
CA ILE A 202 -10.66 10.47 7.26
C ILE A 202 -9.56 10.95 6.29
N CYS A 203 -9.10 10.06 5.40
CA CYS A 203 -8.09 10.41 4.40
C CYS A 203 -8.60 11.51 3.48
N THR A 204 -9.84 11.42 3.02
CA THR A 204 -10.46 12.42 2.14
C THR A 204 -10.53 13.80 2.81
N GLU A 205 -10.95 13.87 4.07
CA GLU A 205 -10.97 15.13 4.84
C GLU A 205 -9.56 15.69 5.05
N HIS A 206 -8.57 14.81 5.28
CA HIS A 206 -7.18 15.25 5.34
C HIS A 206 -6.72 15.87 4.02
N LEU A 207 -7.01 15.22 2.88
CA LEU A 207 -6.66 15.73 1.55
C LEU A 207 -7.31 17.10 1.27
N LYS A 208 -8.57 17.30 1.66
CA LYS A 208 -9.24 18.61 1.58
C LYS A 208 -8.51 19.67 2.42
N ARG A 209 -8.16 19.30 3.67
CA ARG A 209 -7.47 20.18 4.62
C ARG A 209 -6.10 20.65 4.13
N ILE A 210 -5.35 19.79 3.40
CA ILE A 210 -4.02 20.13 2.89
C ILE A 210 -4.03 20.64 1.43
N GLY A 211 -5.20 20.76 0.79
CA GLY A 211 -5.34 21.23 -0.58
C GLY A 211 -4.91 20.19 -1.64
N ALA A 212 -4.96 18.89 -1.31
CA ALA A 212 -4.60 17.79 -2.23
C ALA A 212 -5.81 16.97 -2.72
N TYR A 213 -7.01 17.34 -2.32
CA TYR A 213 -8.25 16.71 -2.77
C TYR A 213 -8.51 17.01 -4.25
N LEU A 214 -8.87 15.97 -5.00
CA LEU A 214 -9.28 16.08 -6.40
C LEU A 214 -10.78 15.76 -6.53
N PRO A 215 -11.60 16.68 -7.05
CA PRO A 215 -13.00 16.41 -7.35
C PRO A 215 -13.13 15.36 -8.48
N PRO A 216 -14.27 14.69 -8.66
CA PRO A 216 -14.48 13.68 -9.70
C PRO A 216 -14.64 14.30 -11.10
N CYS A 217 -13.69 15.12 -11.51
CA CYS A 217 -13.61 15.75 -12.83
C CYS A 217 -12.43 15.15 -13.59
N PHE A 218 -12.68 14.58 -14.76
CA PHE A 218 -11.69 13.86 -15.55
C PHE A 218 -11.60 14.42 -16.95
N LYS A 219 -10.41 14.36 -17.54
CA LYS A 219 -10.19 14.52 -18.97
C LYS A 219 -10.59 13.24 -19.69
N ASP A 220 -11.18 13.37 -20.88
CA ASP A 220 -11.26 12.26 -21.83
C ASP A 220 -9.89 12.10 -22.51
N PRO A 221 -9.43 10.85 -22.76
CA PRO A 221 -8.24 10.62 -23.56
C PRO A 221 -8.42 11.18 -24.97
N ASP A 222 -7.55 12.10 -25.38
CA ASP A 222 -7.55 12.68 -26.72
C ASP A 222 -6.24 12.32 -27.44
N PRO A 223 -6.28 11.43 -28.47
CA PRO A 223 -5.11 11.07 -29.24
C PRO A 223 -4.33 12.26 -29.81
N ARG A 224 -5.02 13.34 -30.16
CA ARG A 224 -4.41 14.54 -30.73
C ARG A 224 -3.43 15.27 -29.78
N GLU A 225 -3.59 15.09 -28.46
CA GLU A 225 -2.67 15.65 -27.46
C GLU A 225 -1.29 14.94 -27.47
N PHE A 226 -1.20 13.74 -28.06
CA PHE A 226 -0.01 12.87 -28.01
C PHE A 226 0.66 12.68 -29.38
N GLY A 227 0.22 13.37 -30.41
CA GLY A 227 0.73 13.25 -31.78
C GLY A 227 0.04 12.15 -32.58
N ASP A 228 0.37 12.07 -33.88
CA ASP A 228 -0.15 11.03 -34.75
C ASP A 228 0.57 9.71 -34.44
N HIS A 229 -0.17 8.74 -33.90
CA HIS A 229 0.32 7.40 -33.64
C HIS A 229 -0.50 6.40 -34.48
N GLU A 230 0.17 5.74 -35.43
CA GLU A 230 -0.36 4.52 -36.05
C GLU A 230 0.11 3.33 -35.22
N PHE A 231 -0.84 2.52 -34.73
CA PHE A 231 -0.54 1.32 -33.98
C PHE A 231 -0.73 0.09 -34.87
N PRO A 232 0.24 -0.85 -34.90
CA PRO A 232 0.14 -2.04 -35.75
C PRO A 232 -1.00 -2.99 -35.30
N VAL A 233 -1.35 -2.94 -34.02
CA VAL A 233 -2.44 -3.73 -33.41
C VAL A 233 -3.21 -2.89 -32.41
N THR A 234 -4.43 -3.31 -32.08
CA THR A 234 -5.26 -2.63 -31.07
C THR A 234 -4.73 -2.84 -29.65
N ALA A 235 -4.32 -4.06 -29.33
CA ALA A 235 -3.85 -4.34 -27.98
C ALA A 235 -2.56 -5.17 -27.99
N THR A 236 -1.71 -4.92 -26.99
CA THR A 236 -0.53 -5.73 -26.67
C THR A 236 -0.62 -6.25 -25.26
N VAL A 237 -0.51 -7.55 -25.10
CA VAL A 237 -0.27 -8.14 -23.78
C VAL A 237 1.21 -8.03 -23.46
N VAL A 238 1.55 -7.40 -22.33
CA VAL A 238 2.94 -7.21 -21.89
C VAL A 238 3.24 -8.16 -20.74
N ILE A 239 4.28 -8.99 -20.92
CA ILE A 239 4.71 -10.00 -19.95
C ILE A 239 6.19 -9.77 -19.61
N PRO A 240 6.53 -9.04 -18.55
CA PRO A 240 7.90 -9.03 -18.03
C PRO A 240 8.23 -10.39 -17.41
N VAL A 241 9.40 -10.94 -17.69
CA VAL A 241 9.82 -12.23 -17.14
C VAL A 241 11.29 -12.23 -16.73
N LEU A 242 11.58 -12.92 -15.62
CA LEU A 242 12.93 -13.27 -15.17
C LEU A 242 12.86 -14.60 -14.43
N ASN A 243 13.49 -15.65 -14.99
CA ASN A 243 13.57 -16.98 -14.39
C ASN A 243 12.20 -17.58 -14.01
N ARG A 244 11.37 -17.86 -15.03
CA ARG A 244 10.01 -18.37 -14.89
C ARG A 244 9.72 -19.57 -15.84
N VAL A 245 10.71 -20.45 -16.04
CA VAL A 245 10.57 -21.62 -16.93
C VAL A 245 9.35 -22.49 -16.59
N ARG A 246 8.94 -22.56 -15.33
CA ARG A 246 7.78 -23.35 -14.87
C ARG A 246 6.42 -22.76 -15.24
N THR A 247 6.34 -21.46 -15.46
CA THR A 247 5.06 -20.74 -15.49
C THR A 247 4.83 -19.91 -16.74
N VAL A 248 5.91 -19.41 -17.35
CA VAL A 248 5.81 -18.45 -18.48
C VAL A 248 5.02 -19.00 -19.67
N LYS A 249 5.12 -20.32 -19.94
CA LYS A 249 4.38 -20.97 -21.03
C LYS A 249 2.88 -20.85 -20.82
N ASP A 250 2.39 -21.09 -19.60
CA ASP A 250 0.96 -20.97 -19.29
C ASP A 250 0.48 -19.54 -19.47
N ALA A 251 1.25 -18.55 -19.01
CA ALA A 251 0.95 -17.14 -19.17
C ALA A 251 0.84 -16.76 -20.66
N VAL A 252 1.86 -17.08 -21.46
CA VAL A 252 1.90 -16.78 -22.89
C VAL A 252 0.76 -17.48 -23.65
N MET A 253 0.50 -18.76 -23.38
CA MET A 253 -0.60 -19.50 -24.00
C MET A 253 -1.96 -18.95 -23.60
N SER A 254 -2.13 -18.52 -22.35
CA SER A 254 -3.33 -17.84 -21.88
C SER A 254 -3.59 -16.54 -22.65
N ALA A 255 -2.55 -15.74 -22.92
CA ALA A 255 -2.62 -14.54 -23.74
C ALA A 255 -2.93 -14.84 -25.20
N LEU A 256 -2.22 -15.79 -25.82
CA LEU A 256 -2.40 -16.16 -27.24
C LEU A 256 -3.76 -16.81 -27.52
N SER A 257 -4.40 -17.40 -26.51
CA SER A 257 -5.73 -18.02 -26.63
C SER A 257 -6.89 -17.02 -26.60
N GLN A 258 -6.62 -15.73 -26.41
CA GLN A 258 -7.67 -14.70 -26.39
C GLN A 258 -8.42 -14.60 -27.72
N LYS A 259 -9.73 -14.38 -27.62
CA LYS A 259 -10.63 -14.22 -28.77
C LYS A 259 -11.12 -12.78 -28.83
N CYS A 260 -10.65 -12.05 -29.85
CA CYS A 260 -10.93 -10.63 -30.03
C CYS A 260 -11.42 -10.36 -31.45
N ASP A 261 -12.22 -9.31 -31.63
CA ASP A 261 -12.65 -8.79 -32.93
C ASP A 261 -11.65 -7.80 -33.56
N PHE A 262 -10.49 -7.65 -32.92
CA PHE A 262 -9.39 -6.76 -33.32
C PHE A 262 -8.05 -7.50 -33.30
N PRO A 263 -7.04 -6.99 -34.03
CA PRO A 263 -5.69 -7.55 -33.97
C PRO A 263 -5.01 -7.26 -32.64
N PHE A 264 -4.29 -8.25 -32.11
CA PHE A 264 -3.46 -8.14 -30.93
C PHE A 264 -2.17 -8.95 -31.04
N ASN A 265 -1.21 -8.64 -30.17
CA ASN A 265 0.01 -9.40 -30.01
C ASN A 265 0.42 -9.52 -28.53
N VAL A 266 1.47 -10.30 -28.28
CA VAL A 266 2.04 -10.53 -26.96
C VAL A 266 3.51 -10.15 -27.01
N ILE A 267 3.95 -9.20 -26.19
CA ILE A 267 5.36 -8.83 -26.05
C ILE A 267 5.85 -9.37 -24.71
N VAL A 268 6.74 -10.36 -24.78
CA VAL A 268 7.44 -10.90 -23.61
C VAL A 268 8.81 -10.20 -23.52
N VAL A 269 9.08 -9.56 -22.41
CA VAL A 269 10.38 -8.96 -22.13
C VAL A 269 11.11 -9.85 -21.15
N ASP A 270 12.01 -10.67 -21.69
CA ASP A 270 12.86 -11.57 -20.91
C ASP A 270 14.10 -10.82 -20.39
N ASN A 271 14.06 -10.50 -19.12
CA ASN A 271 15.13 -9.72 -18.47
C ASN A 271 16.35 -10.58 -18.12
N HIS A 272 16.90 -11.28 -19.12
CA HIS A 272 18.09 -12.15 -19.02
C HIS A 272 17.89 -13.39 -18.17
N SER A 273 16.82 -14.14 -18.39
CA SER A 273 16.59 -15.43 -17.71
C SER A 273 17.72 -16.44 -18.01
N SER A 274 18.04 -17.26 -17.03
CA SER A 274 19.11 -18.25 -17.08
C SER A 274 18.66 -19.67 -16.71
N ASP A 275 17.35 -19.89 -16.51
CA ASP A 275 16.76 -21.14 -16.02
C ASP A 275 16.11 -22.00 -17.12
N GLY A 276 16.26 -21.62 -18.41
CA GLY A 276 15.59 -22.26 -19.55
C GLY A 276 14.32 -21.52 -20.02
N THR A 277 13.97 -20.40 -19.39
CA THR A 277 12.82 -19.56 -19.80
C THR A 277 12.94 -19.10 -21.26
N LYS A 278 14.14 -18.67 -21.66
CA LYS A 278 14.40 -18.19 -23.02
C LYS A 278 14.17 -19.29 -24.06
N GLU A 279 14.75 -20.45 -23.85
CA GLU A 279 14.64 -21.60 -24.75
C GLU A 279 13.18 -22.03 -24.91
N LEU A 280 12.42 -22.03 -23.81
CA LEU A 280 10.99 -22.35 -23.81
C LEU A 280 10.17 -21.33 -24.63
N LEU A 281 10.49 -20.06 -24.54
CA LEU A 281 9.83 -19.00 -25.32
C LEU A 281 10.15 -19.13 -26.82
N ASP A 282 11.38 -19.46 -27.16
CA ASP A 282 11.85 -19.65 -28.55
C ASP A 282 11.18 -20.88 -29.23
N GLU A 283 10.63 -21.84 -28.45
CA GLU A 283 9.89 -22.99 -28.97
C GLU A 283 8.41 -22.67 -29.34
N ILE A 284 7.88 -21.50 -28.94
CA ILE A 284 6.48 -21.14 -29.20
C ILE A 284 6.37 -20.54 -30.61
N ASP A 285 5.79 -21.31 -31.55
CA ASP A 285 5.57 -20.89 -32.94
C ASP A 285 4.20 -20.19 -33.09
N ASP A 286 4.14 -18.90 -32.76
CA ASP A 286 2.99 -18.02 -33.00
C ASP A 286 3.47 -16.64 -33.46
N ALA A 287 3.03 -16.21 -34.65
CA ALA A 287 3.44 -14.94 -35.25
C ALA A 287 3.05 -13.69 -34.42
N ARG A 288 2.17 -13.83 -33.45
CA ARG A 288 1.77 -12.76 -32.52
C ARG A 288 2.70 -12.63 -31.33
N LEU A 289 3.57 -13.61 -31.07
CA LEU A 289 4.53 -13.58 -29.98
C LEU A 289 5.78 -12.80 -30.39
N VAL A 290 6.10 -11.77 -29.62
CA VAL A 290 7.31 -10.97 -29.78
C VAL A 290 8.17 -11.17 -28.53
N HIS A 291 9.31 -11.86 -28.70
CA HIS A 291 10.25 -12.10 -27.61
C HIS A 291 11.37 -11.06 -27.65
N VAL A 292 11.51 -10.27 -26.59
CA VAL A 292 12.48 -9.17 -26.49
C VAL A 292 13.42 -9.42 -25.32
N ILE A 293 14.72 -9.36 -25.57
CA ILE A 293 15.75 -9.39 -24.52
C ILE A 293 16.39 -8.01 -24.46
N PRO A 294 16.41 -7.33 -23.30
CA PRO A 294 17.06 -6.02 -23.15
C PRO A 294 18.55 -6.08 -23.50
N VAL A 295 19.10 -4.99 -24.02
CA VAL A 295 20.56 -4.90 -24.30
C VAL A 295 21.38 -4.80 -23.02
N LYS A 296 20.80 -4.20 -21.97
CA LYS A 296 21.43 -3.95 -20.66
C LYS A 296 20.75 -4.72 -19.56
N HIS A 297 21.50 -4.99 -18.48
CA HIS A 297 21.02 -5.70 -17.28
C HIS A 297 20.55 -4.73 -16.16
N ASP A 298 20.04 -3.56 -16.49
CA ASP A 298 19.68 -2.50 -15.55
C ASP A 298 18.17 -2.25 -15.45
N LEU A 299 17.35 -3.16 -16.01
CA LEU A 299 15.91 -3.01 -15.97
C LEU A 299 15.29 -3.70 -14.75
N GLY A 300 14.41 -2.98 -14.07
CA GLY A 300 13.37 -3.56 -13.21
C GLY A 300 12.11 -3.90 -14.02
N ILE A 301 11.05 -4.32 -13.36
CA ILE A 301 9.75 -4.61 -14.00
C ILE A 301 9.26 -3.39 -14.80
N GLY A 302 9.30 -2.18 -14.19
CA GLY A 302 8.90 -0.96 -14.89
C GLY A 302 9.77 -0.61 -16.09
N GLY A 303 11.06 -0.95 -16.06
CA GLY A 303 11.96 -0.83 -17.21
C GLY A 303 11.60 -1.77 -18.35
N CYS A 304 11.24 -3.02 -18.02
CA CYS A 304 10.74 -4.00 -19.00
C CYS A 304 9.43 -3.52 -19.64
N TRP A 305 8.53 -2.97 -18.84
CA TRP A 305 7.29 -2.34 -19.32
C TRP A 305 7.58 -1.20 -20.30
N ASN A 306 8.52 -0.29 -19.97
CA ASN A 306 8.88 0.81 -20.85
C ASN A 306 9.46 0.28 -22.17
N LEU A 307 10.30 -0.76 -22.14
CA LEU A 307 10.84 -1.37 -23.34
C LEU A 307 9.72 -1.93 -24.23
N ALA A 308 8.74 -2.64 -23.66
CA ALA A 308 7.59 -3.17 -24.39
C ALA A 308 6.70 -2.05 -24.97
N VAL A 309 6.40 -1.03 -24.17
CA VAL A 309 5.48 0.06 -24.56
C VAL A 309 6.09 0.93 -25.68
N HIS A 310 7.41 1.13 -25.68
CA HIS A 310 8.12 1.86 -26.73
C HIS A 310 8.51 0.99 -27.93
N HIS A 311 8.24 -0.30 -27.90
CA HIS A 311 8.48 -1.19 -29.03
C HIS A 311 7.57 -0.81 -30.21
N GLU A 312 8.09 -0.89 -31.44
CA GLU A 312 7.35 -0.52 -32.66
C GLU A 312 6.08 -1.37 -32.89
N LEU A 313 6.07 -2.62 -32.40
CA LEU A 313 4.94 -3.54 -32.50
C LEU A 313 3.93 -3.37 -31.36
N CYS A 314 4.13 -2.46 -30.41
CA CYS A 314 3.17 -2.25 -29.32
C CYS A 314 1.88 -1.62 -29.81
N GLY A 315 0.74 -2.15 -29.35
CA GLY A 315 -0.61 -1.68 -29.68
C GLY A 315 -1.06 -0.42 -28.97
N GLU A 316 -2.24 0.05 -29.33
CA GLU A 316 -2.88 1.23 -28.73
C GLU A 316 -3.15 1.04 -27.22
N TYR A 317 -3.42 -0.18 -26.80
CA TYR A 317 -3.62 -0.54 -25.39
C TYR A 317 -2.58 -1.57 -24.95
N ALA A 318 -1.85 -1.28 -23.87
CA ALA A 318 -0.91 -2.20 -23.24
C ALA A 318 -1.59 -2.87 -22.02
N VAL A 319 -1.67 -4.20 -22.02
CA VAL A 319 -2.42 -4.99 -21.03
C VAL A 319 -1.48 -5.88 -20.24
N GLN A 320 -1.58 -5.86 -18.91
CA GLN A 320 -0.76 -6.66 -18.02
C GLN A 320 -1.11 -8.14 -18.08
N LEU A 321 -0.05 -8.96 -18.08
CA LEU A 321 -0.08 -10.32 -17.59
C LEU A 321 1.26 -10.64 -16.92
N ASP A 322 1.21 -11.07 -15.66
CA ASP A 322 2.42 -11.50 -14.95
C ASP A 322 2.83 -12.91 -15.41
N SER A 323 4.13 -13.17 -15.41
CA SER A 323 4.69 -14.39 -16.01
C SER A 323 4.38 -15.69 -15.27
N ASP A 324 3.72 -15.60 -14.12
CA ASP A 324 3.27 -16.73 -13.29
C ASP A 324 1.73 -16.83 -13.15
N ASP A 325 0.98 -15.92 -13.80
CA ASP A 325 -0.47 -15.83 -13.76
C ASP A 325 -1.13 -16.17 -15.11
N VAL A 326 -2.46 -16.23 -15.13
CA VAL A 326 -3.22 -16.49 -16.36
C VAL A 326 -4.52 -15.66 -16.41
N TYR A 327 -5.02 -15.37 -17.59
CA TYR A 327 -6.37 -14.81 -17.74
C TYR A 327 -7.43 -15.85 -17.39
N SER A 328 -8.54 -15.39 -16.82
CA SER A 328 -9.63 -16.27 -16.36
C SER A 328 -10.47 -16.87 -17.50
N GLY A 329 -10.42 -16.27 -18.69
CA GLY A 329 -11.21 -16.70 -19.83
C GLY A 329 -10.71 -16.14 -21.16
N PRO A 330 -11.28 -16.61 -22.28
CA PRO A 330 -10.81 -16.24 -23.61
C PRO A 330 -11.27 -14.84 -24.07
N ASP A 331 -12.11 -14.15 -23.34
CA ASP A 331 -12.70 -12.85 -23.67
C ASP A 331 -12.16 -11.69 -22.81
N THR A 332 -11.13 -11.96 -22.00
CA THR A 332 -10.54 -10.95 -21.10
C THR A 332 -10.04 -9.73 -21.86
N LEU A 333 -9.26 -9.94 -22.93
CA LEU A 333 -8.69 -8.84 -23.70
C LEU A 333 -9.77 -8.02 -24.42
N GLN A 334 -10.82 -8.68 -24.95
CA GLN A 334 -11.98 -8.00 -25.54
C GLN A 334 -12.67 -7.09 -24.51
N LYS A 335 -12.98 -7.62 -23.33
CA LYS A 335 -13.63 -6.86 -22.25
C LYS A 335 -12.81 -5.64 -21.83
N ILE A 336 -11.49 -5.76 -21.76
CA ILE A 336 -10.61 -4.66 -21.39
C ILE A 336 -10.64 -3.54 -22.44
N VAL A 337 -10.52 -3.87 -23.72
CA VAL A 337 -10.58 -2.88 -24.81
C VAL A 337 -11.96 -2.21 -24.90
N ASP A 338 -13.03 -2.98 -24.73
CA ASP A 338 -14.38 -2.43 -24.68
C ASP A 338 -14.57 -1.48 -23.52
N ALA A 339 -13.99 -1.77 -22.35
CA ALA A 339 -14.03 -0.87 -21.19
C ALA A 339 -13.32 0.46 -21.46
N PHE A 340 -12.18 0.47 -22.15
CA PHE A 340 -11.52 1.73 -22.56
C PHE A 340 -12.45 2.59 -23.42
N ARG A 341 -13.09 2.00 -24.41
CA ARG A 341 -13.99 2.69 -25.34
C ARG A 341 -15.27 3.18 -24.68
N GLN A 342 -15.89 2.35 -23.85
CA GLN A 342 -17.18 2.67 -23.20
C GLN A 342 -17.02 3.67 -22.06
N GLN A 343 -15.97 3.52 -21.24
CA GLN A 343 -15.77 4.34 -20.04
C GLN A 343 -14.89 5.58 -20.29
N LYS A 344 -14.34 5.72 -21.51
CA LYS A 344 -13.47 6.84 -21.91
C LYS A 344 -12.36 7.09 -20.89
N CYS A 345 -11.61 6.06 -20.58
CA CYS A 345 -10.58 6.04 -19.55
C CYS A 345 -9.18 5.86 -20.15
N ALA A 346 -8.14 6.24 -19.41
CA ALA A 346 -6.75 6.09 -19.82
C ALA A 346 -6.06 4.89 -19.16
N MET A 347 -6.73 4.26 -18.20
CA MET A 347 -6.32 3.03 -17.52
C MET A 347 -7.58 2.23 -17.20
N VAL A 348 -7.48 0.91 -17.25
CA VAL A 348 -8.51 -0.02 -16.79
C VAL A 348 -7.92 -0.91 -15.70
N VAL A 349 -8.66 -1.12 -14.63
CA VAL A 349 -8.34 -2.08 -13.58
C VAL A 349 -9.47 -3.12 -13.52
N GLY A 350 -9.11 -4.39 -13.64
CA GLY A 350 -10.04 -5.51 -13.58
C GLY A 350 -10.24 -6.06 -12.17
N THR A 351 -10.78 -7.25 -12.14
CA THR A 351 -10.99 -8.07 -10.95
C THR A 351 -10.20 -9.36 -11.11
N TYR A 352 -9.58 -9.82 -10.03
CA TYR A 352 -8.84 -11.07 -10.06
C TYR A 352 -9.28 -12.02 -8.95
N GLN A 353 -9.01 -13.29 -9.17
CA GLN A 353 -9.21 -14.35 -8.20
C GLN A 353 -7.87 -14.91 -7.76
N MET A 354 -7.72 -15.05 -6.46
CA MET A 354 -6.58 -15.77 -5.87
C MET A 354 -6.78 -17.27 -6.06
N THR A 355 -5.77 -17.95 -6.61
CA THR A 355 -5.80 -19.39 -6.83
C THR A 355 -4.47 -20.04 -6.43
N ASP A 356 -4.49 -21.35 -6.20
CA ASP A 356 -3.30 -22.20 -6.26
C ASP A 356 -2.92 -22.51 -7.71
N PHE A 357 -1.90 -23.34 -7.92
CA PHE A 357 -1.47 -23.77 -9.26
C PHE A 357 -2.46 -24.69 -9.97
N ASP A 358 -3.31 -25.39 -9.22
CA ASP A 358 -4.38 -26.25 -9.73
C ASP A 358 -5.66 -25.45 -10.04
N MET A 359 -5.57 -24.11 -9.95
CA MET A 359 -6.67 -23.17 -10.20
C MET A 359 -7.81 -23.25 -9.16
N ASN A 360 -7.54 -23.86 -7.98
CA ASN A 360 -8.51 -23.85 -6.89
C ASN A 360 -8.49 -22.46 -6.22
N PRO A 361 -9.66 -21.86 -5.94
CA PRO A 361 -9.72 -20.61 -5.19
C PRO A 361 -9.11 -20.73 -3.79
N ILE A 362 -8.30 -19.75 -3.40
CA ILE A 362 -7.72 -19.63 -2.08
C ILE A 362 -8.10 -18.29 -1.43
N PRO A 363 -8.11 -18.16 -0.10
CA PRO A 363 -8.36 -16.88 0.56
C PRO A 363 -7.37 -15.79 0.11
N PRO A 364 -7.81 -14.51 0.04
CA PRO A 364 -9.15 -14.01 0.35
C PRO A 364 -10.19 -14.20 -0.77
N GLY A 365 -9.87 -14.89 -1.86
CA GLY A 365 -10.80 -15.21 -2.94
C GLY A 365 -10.76 -14.16 -4.05
N ILE A 366 -11.90 -13.51 -4.31
CA ILE A 366 -12.04 -12.50 -5.36
C ILE A 366 -11.68 -11.12 -4.80
N ILE A 367 -10.80 -10.41 -5.52
CA ILE A 367 -10.42 -9.03 -5.25
C ILE A 367 -10.95 -8.14 -6.37
N ASP A 368 -12.02 -7.39 -6.08
CA ASP A 368 -12.77 -6.59 -7.06
C ASP A 368 -12.56 -5.07 -6.94
N HIS A 369 -11.83 -4.62 -5.93
CA HIS A 369 -11.52 -3.21 -5.70
C HIS A 369 -12.75 -2.28 -5.70
N ARG A 370 -13.87 -2.71 -5.10
CA ARG A 370 -15.08 -1.88 -4.96
C ARG A 370 -14.89 -0.64 -4.11
N GLU A 371 -13.80 -0.58 -3.35
CA GLU A 371 -13.37 0.62 -2.63
C GLU A 371 -12.93 1.75 -3.58
N TRP A 372 -12.62 1.43 -4.83
CA TRP A 372 -12.39 2.44 -5.87
C TRP A 372 -13.72 2.92 -6.43
N THR A 373 -14.31 3.93 -5.82
CA THR A 373 -15.54 4.54 -6.29
C THR A 373 -15.26 5.57 -7.39
N GLU A 374 -16.27 5.84 -8.25
CA GLU A 374 -16.15 6.86 -9.28
C GLU A 374 -15.94 8.26 -8.67
N ASP A 375 -16.62 8.54 -7.55
CA ASP A 375 -16.58 9.84 -6.89
C ASP A 375 -15.28 10.11 -6.16
N ASN A 376 -14.69 9.10 -5.50
CA ASN A 376 -13.57 9.30 -4.57
C ASN A 376 -12.38 8.37 -4.77
N GLY A 377 -12.45 7.40 -5.66
CA GLY A 377 -11.39 6.41 -5.87
C GLY A 377 -10.01 7.02 -6.08
N ARG A 378 -9.91 8.11 -6.84
CA ARG A 378 -8.65 8.83 -7.07
C ARG A 378 -8.03 9.42 -5.79
N ASN A 379 -8.83 9.73 -4.77
CA ASN A 379 -8.35 10.19 -3.47
C ASN A 379 -8.03 9.02 -2.56
N ASN A 380 -8.92 8.02 -2.51
CA ASN A 380 -8.71 6.80 -1.75
C ASN A 380 -7.47 6.00 -2.20
N ALA A 381 -7.07 6.12 -3.47
CA ALA A 381 -5.84 5.55 -4.01
C ALA A 381 -4.57 5.93 -3.22
N LEU A 382 -4.57 7.10 -2.57
CA LEU A 382 -3.45 7.52 -1.71
C LEU A 382 -3.41 6.78 -0.36
N ARG A 383 -4.50 6.14 0.04
CA ARG A 383 -4.59 5.36 1.27
C ARG A 383 -4.25 3.88 1.06
N VAL A 384 -4.67 3.31 -0.07
CA VAL A 384 -4.50 1.89 -0.37
C VAL A 384 -3.10 1.57 -0.91
N ASN A 385 -2.69 0.31 -0.83
CA ASN A 385 -1.33 -0.10 -1.19
C ASN A 385 -1.13 -0.53 -2.65
N GLY A 386 -2.18 -0.59 -3.45
CA GLY A 386 -2.06 -0.98 -4.85
C GLY A 386 -3.37 -0.83 -5.62
N LEU A 387 -3.27 -1.00 -6.92
CA LEU A 387 -4.37 -1.14 -7.85
C LEU A 387 -4.23 -2.54 -8.45
N GLY A 388 -5.21 -3.41 -8.25
CA GLY A 388 -5.13 -4.84 -8.56
C GLY A 388 -4.96 -5.19 -10.04
N ALA A 389 -4.84 -6.48 -10.31
CA ALA A 389 -4.74 -7.05 -11.65
C ALA A 389 -6.13 -7.36 -12.26
N PRO A 390 -6.22 -7.50 -13.61
CA PRO A 390 -5.25 -7.01 -14.56
C PRO A 390 -5.32 -5.49 -14.68
N ARG A 391 -4.18 -4.86 -14.96
CA ARG A 391 -4.09 -3.44 -15.31
C ARG A 391 -3.87 -3.29 -16.79
N ALA A 392 -4.56 -2.34 -17.39
CA ALA A 392 -4.34 -1.99 -18.78
C ALA A 392 -4.23 -0.48 -18.93
N PHE A 393 -3.47 -0.04 -19.92
CA PHE A 393 -3.09 1.35 -20.08
C PHE A 393 -3.23 1.79 -21.54
N TRP A 394 -3.63 3.03 -21.74
CA TRP A 394 -3.60 3.66 -23.04
C TRP A 394 -2.18 4.06 -23.40
N THR A 395 -1.61 3.42 -24.43
CA THR A 395 -0.20 3.50 -24.79
C THR A 395 0.32 4.92 -25.08
N PRO A 396 -0.40 5.82 -25.76
CA PRO A 396 0.08 7.19 -25.99
C PRO A 396 0.42 7.94 -24.70
N LEU A 397 -0.47 7.86 -23.70
CA LEU A 397 -0.21 8.47 -22.39
C LEU A 397 0.94 7.77 -21.66
N LEU A 398 1.00 6.43 -21.74
CA LEU A 398 2.02 5.63 -21.07
C LEU A 398 3.42 5.96 -21.61
N ARG A 399 3.58 6.13 -22.93
CA ARG A 399 4.83 6.58 -23.58
C ARG A 399 5.28 7.94 -23.10
N THR A 400 4.37 8.82 -22.74
CA THR A 400 4.68 10.17 -22.23
C THR A 400 5.07 10.14 -20.74
N ILE A 401 4.38 9.35 -19.93
CA ILE A 401 4.62 9.30 -18.48
C ILE A 401 5.83 8.43 -18.15
N ASN A 402 5.95 7.28 -18.78
CA ASN A 402 6.85 6.17 -18.47
C ASN A 402 6.68 5.60 -17.06
N LEU A 403 6.99 4.33 -16.89
CA LEU A 403 7.03 3.70 -15.59
C LEU A 403 8.37 3.97 -14.89
N PRO A 404 8.38 4.10 -13.56
CA PRO A 404 9.63 4.05 -12.81
C PRO A 404 10.38 2.74 -13.08
N ASN A 405 11.68 2.81 -13.35
CA ASN A 405 12.52 1.62 -13.58
C ASN A 405 12.83 0.92 -12.23
N THR A 406 11.83 0.25 -11.68
CA THR A 406 11.91 -0.50 -10.42
C THR A 406 11.08 -1.78 -10.54
N SER A 407 11.26 -2.70 -9.60
CA SER A 407 10.49 -3.96 -9.53
C SER A 407 9.43 -3.97 -8.43
N TYR A 408 9.08 -2.81 -7.88
CA TYR A 408 8.01 -2.68 -6.89
C TYR A 408 7.42 -1.27 -6.89
N GLY A 409 6.09 -1.17 -6.99
CA GLY A 409 5.37 0.10 -6.93
C GLY A 409 5.41 0.94 -8.22
N GLU A 410 5.96 0.44 -9.31
CA GLU A 410 5.98 1.07 -10.63
C GLU A 410 4.57 1.27 -11.18
N ASP A 411 3.72 0.28 -11.03
CA ASP A 411 2.32 0.28 -11.40
C ASP A 411 1.48 1.25 -10.54
N TYR A 412 1.76 1.27 -9.24
CA TYR A 412 1.10 2.17 -8.31
C TYR A 412 1.44 3.64 -8.59
N ALA A 413 2.71 3.94 -8.86
CA ALA A 413 3.15 5.27 -9.27
C ALA A 413 2.42 5.76 -10.53
N LEU A 414 2.29 4.85 -11.50
CA LEU A 414 1.60 5.13 -12.76
C LEU A 414 0.10 5.37 -12.54
N GLY A 415 -0.56 4.50 -11.77
CA GLY A 415 -1.98 4.63 -11.44
C GLY A 415 -2.30 5.95 -10.73
N LEU A 416 -1.49 6.36 -9.76
CA LEU A 416 -1.62 7.67 -9.10
C LEU A 416 -1.48 8.81 -10.12
N ARG A 417 -0.45 8.76 -10.97
CA ARG A 417 -0.21 9.81 -11.98
C ARG A 417 -1.35 9.92 -12.99
N ILE A 418 -1.87 8.78 -13.48
CA ILE A 418 -3.01 8.74 -14.41
C ILE A 418 -4.27 9.29 -13.72
N SER A 419 -4.56 8.83 -12.49
CA SER A 419 -5.75 9.22 -11.75
C SER A 419 -5.82 10.72 -11.45
N ARG A 420 -4.71 11.44 -11.56
CA ARG A 420 -4.68 12.90 -11.36
C ARG A 420 -5.49 13.66 -12.40
N GLU A 421 -5.54 13.17 -13.62
CA GLU A 421 -6.17 13.85 -14.76
C GLU A 421 -7.24 12.99 -15.45
N TYR A 422 -7.02 11.69 -15.55
CA TYR A 422 -7.84 10.77 -16.33
C TYR A 422 -8.64 9.81 -15.45
N ARG A 423 -9.75 9.33 -16.01
CA ARG A 423 -10.54 8.26 -15.41
C ARG A 423 -9.76 6.93 -15.42
N ILE A 424 -9.89 6.19 -14.34
CA ILE A 424 -9.53 4.76 -14.30
C ILE A 424 -10.82 3.96 -14.41
N GLY A 425 -10.97 3.23 -15.50
CA GLY A 425 -12.11 2.36 -15.76
C GLY A 425 -12.07 1.09 -14.91
N ARG A 426 -13.22 0.48 -14.68
CA ARG A 426 -13.38 -0.69 -13.81
C ARG A 426 -14.12 -1.82 -14.52
N ILE A 427 -13.65 -3.06 -14.29
CA ILE A 427 -14.34 -4.29 -14.70
C ILE A 427 -14.47 -5.19 -13.48
N TYR A 428 -15.71 -5.52 -13.11
CA TYR A 428 -16.02 -6.33 -11.92
C TYR A 428 -16.12 -7.82 -12.20
N ASP A 429 -16.14 -8.23 -13.48
CA ASP A 429 -15.98 -9.64 -13.86
C ASP A 429 -14.56 -10.08 -13.49
N VAL A 430 -14.41 -11.32 -13.04
CA VAL A 430 -13.08 -11.92 -12.83
C VAL A 430 -12.41 -12.13 -14.18
N LEU A 431 -11.32 -11.40 -14.41
CA LEU A 431 -10.56 -11.42 -15.66
C LEU A 431 -9.20 -12.12 -15.54
N TYR A 432 -8.75 -12.39 -14.32
CA TYR A 432 -7.38 -12.74 -14.01
C TYR A 432 -7.32 -13.72 -12.85
N CYS A 433 -6.48 -14.73 -12.94
CA CYS A 433 -6.22 -15.68 -11.89
C CYS A 433 -4.79 -15.47 -11.38
N CYS A 434 -4.68 -14.91 -10.17
CA CYS A 434 -3.42 -14.70 -9.49
C CYS A 434 -3.02 -16.00 -8.78
N ARG A 435 -2.01 -16.69 -9.32
CA ARG A 435 -1.56 -18.00 -8.82
C ARG A 435 -0.53 -17.82 -7.71
N ARG A 436 -0.83 -18.36 -6.51
CA ARG A 436 0.07 -18.27 -5.36
C ARG A 436 0.93 -19.53 -5.23
N TRP A 437 2.22 -19.30 -5.06
CA TRP A 437 3.23 -20.33 -4.87
C TRP A 437 4.50 -19.77 -4.21
N ASP A 438 5.42 -20.65 -3.79
CA ASP A 438 6.65 -20.25 -3.07
C ASP A 438 7.60 -19.36 -3.89
N GLY A 439 7.44 -19.32 -5.20
CA GLY A 439 8.25 -18.50 -6.11
C GLY A 439 7.68 -17.10 -6.40
N ASN A 440 6.55 -16.71 -5.81
CA ASN A 440 6.06 -15.34 -5.97
C ASN A 440 7.07 -14.35 -5.35
N SER A 441 7.30 -13.23 -6.03
CA SER A 441 8.27 -12.21 -5.61
C SER A 441 7.91 -11.48 -4.32
N ASP A 442 6.66 -11.57 -3.88
CA ASP A 442 6.13 -11.00 -2.63
C ASP A 442 5.93 -12.04 -1.51
N ALA A 443 6.29 -13.32 -1.76
CA ALA A 443 6.23 -14.36 -0.74
C ALA A 443 7.38 -14.18 0.26
N ALA A 444 7.06 -14.22 1.57
CA ALA A 444 8.03 -14.26 2.68
C ALA A 444 9.12 -13.15 2.64
N LEU A 445 8.72 -11.90 2.43
CA LEU A 445 9.65 -10.76 2.52
C LEU A 445 10.11 -10.53 3.97
N ASP A 446 11.41 -10.29 4.17
CA ASP A 446 11.92 -9.83 5.44
C ASP A 446 11.47 -8.39 5.76
N ILE A 447 11.59 -7.99 7.01
CA ILE A 447 11.13 -6.68 7.48
C ILE A 447 11.86 -5.52 6.80
N GLU A 448 13.13 -5.70 6.45
CA GLU A 448 13.94 -4.67 5.78
C GLU A 448 13.41 -4.41 4.37
N LYS A 449 13.08 -5.48 3.64
CA LYS A 449 12.51 -5.38 2.30
C LYS A 449 11.09 -4.80 2.33
N VAL A 450 10.25 -5.23 3.28
CA VAL A 450 8.91 -4.66 3.50
C VAL A 450 9.01 -3.16 3.78
N ASN A 451 9.93 -2.74 4.66
CA ASN A 451 10.16 -1.35 4.99
C ASN A 451 10.67 -0.54 3.80
N ALA A 452 11.61 -1.07 3.03
CA ALA A 452 12.11 -0.40 1.82
C ALA A 452 10.97 -0.18 0.80
N ASN A 453 10.14 -1.19 0.58
CA ASN A 453 8.99 -1.14 -0.31
C ASN A 453 7.96 -0.10 0.15
N ASN A 454 7.61 -0.10 1.44
CA ASN A 454 6.67 0.85 2.03
C ASN A 454 7.20 2.28 1.99
N LEU A 455 8.49 2.48 2.33
CA LEU A 455 9.14 3.79 2.28
C LEU A 455 9.12 4.36 0.86
N TYR A 456 9.35 3.52 -0.15
CA TYR A 456 9.30 3.92 -1.56
C TYR A 456 7.87 4.34 -1.97
N LYS A 457 6.84 3.55 -1.63
CA LYS A 457 5.44 3.91 -1.91
C LYS A 457 5.01 5.19 -1.19
N ASP A 458 5.42 5.39 0.06
CA ASP A 458 5.13 6.63 0.80
C ASP A 458 5.83 7.84 0.14
N ARG A 459 7.00 7.65 -0.47
CA ARG A 459 7.69 8.67 -1.27
C ARG A 459 6.94 9.00 -2.56
N ILE A 460 6.44 7.99 -3.28
CA ILE A 460 5.57 8.17 -4.46
C ILE A 460 4.32 9.01 -4.07
N ARG A 461 3.66 8.65 -2.98
CA ARG A 461 2.50 9.41 -2.46
C ARG A 461 2.88 10.85 -2.10
N THR A 462 4.07 11.06 -1.54
CA THR A 462 4.56 12.41 -1.21
C THR A 462 4.66 13.28 -2.47
N TRP A 463 5.25 12.75 -3.54
CA TRP A 463 5.35 13.46 -4.82
C TRP A 463 3.98 13.73 -5.44
N GLU A 464 3.07 12.76 -5.35
CA GLU A 464 1.70 12.93 -5.84
C GLU A 464 0.95 14.02 -5.06
N LEU A 465 1.05 14.03 -3.71
CA LEU A 465 0.46 15.10 -2.89
C LEU A 465 0.98 16.48 -3.26
N GLU A 466 2.29 16.61 -3.44
CA GLU A 466 2.91 17.88 -3.84
C GLU A 466 2.40 18.35 -5.21
N ALA A 467 2.26 17.41 -6.16
CA ALA A 467 1.71 17.73 -7.46
C ALA A 467 0.25 18.19 -7.38
N ARG A 468 -0.59 17.53 -6.57
CA ARG A 468 -2.00 17.91 -6.37
C ARG A 468 -2.14 19.27 -5.69
N ILE A 469 -1.36 19.56 -4.66
CA ILE A 469 -1.33 20.86 -3.98
C ILE A 469 -0.94 21.98 -4.96
N ARG A 470 0.03 21.75 -5.84
CA ARG A 470 0.42 22.72 -6.87
C ARG A 470 -0.69 22.96 -7.89
N LEU A 471 -1.44 21.93 -8.28
CA LEU A 471 -2.60 22.08 -9.16
C LEU A 471 -3.67 22.94 -8.51
N SER A 472 -4.05 22.65 -7.27
CA SER A 472 -5.06 23.41 -6.52
C SER A 472 -4.67 24.87 -6.29
N SER A 473 -3.37 25.17 -6.19
CA SER A 473 -2.89 26.55 -6.01
C SER A 473 -2.88 27.40 -7.30
N ARG A 474 -3.10 26.76 -8.46
CA ARG A 474 -3.14 27.42 -9.78
C ARG A 474 -4.55 27.59 -10.33
N ALA A 475 -5.51 26.86 -9.76
CA ALA A 475 -6.92 26.97 -10.06
C ALA A 475 -7.61 28.04 -9.20
#